data_f7757dad764ac8eaf07a7b9f4569b578
#
_entry.id   f7757dad764ac8eaf07a7b9f4569b578
#
_cell.length_a   1.000
_cell.length_b   1.000
_cell.length_c   1.000
_cell.angle_alpha   90.00
_cell.angle_beta   90.00
_cell.angle_gamma   90.00
#
_symmetry.space_group_name_H-M   'P 1'
#
loop_
_entity.id
_entity.type
_entity.pdbx_description
1 polymer ?
#
loop_
_entity_poly.entity_id
_entity_poly.type
_entity_poly.pdbx_seq_one_letter_code
_entity_poly.pdbx_strand_id
1 'polypeptide(L)'
;MENSVTPDRGHRRARVALLCLGVLSAFAMMVATLLVARARPPARTANLLLVYVGAEDCAPCRAWQRGEGATFRSSADFTRLTYREVKPPHLRDVLKDENWPEDIRGYRDYLKPSDGVPLWLVILDKDVVMQRFSAAAWRRKVLPSVKSYLR
;
A
#
# COMPACT_ATOMS: atom_id res chain seq x y z
N MET A 1 4.85 86.14 20.30
CA MET A 1 3.72 85.27 19.82
C MET A 1 4.36 83.92 19.48
N GLU A 2 4.34 83.00 20.42
CA GLU A 2 5.01 81.70 20.34
C GLU A 2 3.92 80.63 20.08
N ASN A 3 3.91 80.07 18.85
CA ASN A 3 3.02 78.98 18.48
C ASN A 3 3.63 77.62 18.89
N SER A 4 3.23 77.11 20.03
CA SER A 4 3.62 75.75 20.45
C SER A 4 2.71 74.72 19.73
N VAL A 5 3.27 74.06 18.73
CA VAL A 5 2.63 72.89 18.06
C VAL A 5 2.84 71.67 18.97
N THR A 6 1.73 71.23 19.60
CA THR A 6 1.70 69.95 20.34
C THR A 6 1.68 68.77 19.38
N PRO A 7 2.58 67.82 19.46
CA PRO A 7 2.55 66.64 18.60
C PRO A 7 1.39 65.71 18.98
N ASP A 8 0.53 65.46 18.01
CA ASP A 8 -0.63 64.59 18.13
C ASP A 8 -0.22 63.14 18.45
N ARG A 9 -0.39 62.78 19.71
CA ARG A 9 -0.14 61.40 20.23
C ARG A 9 -1.19 60.39 19.78
N GLY A 10 -2.34 60.82 19.24
CA GLY A 10 -3.43 59.95 18.82
C GLY A 10 -3.15 59.14 17.56
N HIS A 11 -2.53 59.79 16.58
CA HIS A 11 -2.21 59.14 15.30
C HIS A 11 -1.08 58.06 15.39
N ARG A 12 -0.16 58.19 16.34
CA ARG A 12 0.88 57.17 16.55
C ARG A 12 0.31 55.90 17.13
N ARG A 13 -0.62 55.99 18.09
CA ARG A 13 -1.25 54.83 18.75
C ARG A 13 -2.14 54.05 17.77
N ALA A 14 -2.89 54.74 16.90
CA ALA A 14 -3.70 54.12 15.86
C ALA A 14 -2.84 53.37 14.83
N ARG A 15 -1.72 53.93 14.40
CA ARG A 15 -0.82 53.27 13.41
C ARG A 15 -0.12 52.05 13.99
N VAL A 16 0.28 52.08 15.25
CA VAL A 16 0.88 50.90 15.93
C VAL A 16 -0.14 49.79 16.12
N ALA A 17 -1.39 50.12 16.48
CA ALA A 17 -2.46 49.09 16.61
C ALA A 17 -2.81 48.43 15.26
N LEU A 18 -2.86 49.18 14.16
CA LEU A 18 -3.08 48.63 12.83
C LEU A 18 -1.97 47.72 12.37
N LEU A 19 -0.71 48.06 12.65
CA LEU A 19 0.48 47.22 12.31
C LEU A 19 0.49 45.94 13.12
N CYS A 20 0.14 45.96 14.40
CA CYS A 20 0.07 44.75 15.25
C CYS A 20 -1.05 43.80 14.78
N LEU A 21 -2.23 44.31 14.38
CA LEU A 21 -3.31 43.46 13.84
C LEU A 21 -2.92 42.80 12.51
N GLY A 22 -2.22 43.53 11.62
CA GLY A 22 -1.72 43.00 10.35
C GLY A 22 -0.70 41.85 10.53
N VAL A 23 0.23 42.00 11.49
CA VAL A 23 1.24 40.96 11.78
C VAL A 23 0.60 39.71 12.39
N LEU A 24 -0.37 39.86 13.30
CA LEU A 24 -1.08 38.74 13.90
C LEU A 24 -1.91 37.95 12.90
N SER A 25 -2.56 38.64 11.94
CA SER A 25 -3.33 37.94 10.89
C SER A 25 -2.43 37.18 9.89
N ALA A 26 -1.28 37.76 9.53
CA ALA A 26 -0.29 37.09 8.67
C ALA A 26 0.32 35.86 9.34
N PHE A 27 0.60 35.93 10.64
CA PHE A 27 1.12 34.81 11.41
C PHE A 27 0.09 33.69 11.56
N ALA A 28 -1.18 34.03 11.81
CA ALA A 28 -2.28 33.05 11.87
C ALA A 28 -2.48 32.33 10.53
N MET A 29 -2.41 33.02 9.40
CA MET A 29 -2.45 32.40 8.07
C MET A 29 -1.27 31.50 7.81
N MET A 30 -0.05 31.89 8.18
CA MET A 30 1.15 31.08 8.01
C MET A 30 1.09 29.80 8.85
N VAL A 31 0.61 29.84 10.08
CA VAL A 31 0.44 28.66 10.93
C VAL A 31 -0.66 27.75 10.38
N ALA A 32 -1.75 28.28 9.87
CA ALA A 32 -2.83 27.48 9.26
C ALA A 32 -2.35 26.75 8.01
N THR A 33 -1.55 27.40 7.15
CA THR A 33 -0.97 26.74 5.96
C THR A 33 0.03 25.65 6.31
N LEU A 34 0.83 25.83 7.35
CA LEU A 34 1.78 24.83 7.85
C LEU A 34 1.06 23.62 8.47
N LEU A 35 -0.08 23.81 9.14
CA LEU A 35 -0.88 22.72 9.70
C LEU A 35 -1.59 21.92 8.61
N VAL A 36 -2.11 22.56 7.57
CA VAL A 36 -2.74 21.90 6.42
C VAL A 36 -1.70 21.10 5.61
N ALA A 37 -0.49 21.63 5.43
CA ALA A 37 0.58 20.93 4.73
C ALA A 37 1.07 19.66 5.47
N ARG A 38 0.83 19.56 6.78
CA ARG A 38 1.17 18.38 7.60
C ARG A 38 0.06 17.32 7.67
N ALA A 39 -1.14 17.63 7.21
CA ALA A 39 -2.20 16.64 7.04
C ALA A 39 -1.83 15.73 5.85
N ARG A 40 -0.99 14.74 6.13
CA ARG A 40 -0.68 13.67 5.17
C ARG A 40 -2.02 13.01 4.84
N PRO A 41 -2.44 12.95 3.55
CA PRO A 41 -3.63 12.17 3.21
C PRO A 41 -3.45 10.77 3.78
N PRO A 42 -4.51 10.15 4.32
CA PRO A 42 -4.41 8.78 4.82
C PRO A 42 -3.74 7.95 3.72
N ALA A 43 -2.64 7.28 4.06
CA ALA A 43 -1.98 6.38 3.14
C ALA A 43 -3.07 5.44 2.63
N ARG A 44 -3.39 5.49 1.33
CA ARG A 44 -4.25 4.48 0.71
C ARG A 44 -3.61 3.16 1.07
N THR A 45 -4.27 2.37 1.90
CA THR A 45 -3.90 0.98 2.09
C THR A 45 -4.08 0.33 0.73
N ALA A 46 -2.99 0.11 0.02
CA ALA A 46 -3.01 -0.59 -1.25
C ALA A 46 -3.67 -1.95 -1.03
N ASN A 47 -4.67 -2.28 -1.85
CA ASN A 47 -5.32 -3.59 -1.77
C ASN A 47 -4.34 -4.65 -2.26
N LEU A 48 -3.67 -5.29 -1.32
CA LEU A 48 -2.72 -6.35 -1.61
C LEU A 48 -3.45 -7.68 -1.72
N LEU A 49 -3.41 -8.29 -2.90
CA LEU A 49 -3.89 -9.64 -3.17
C LEU A 49 -2.68 -10.53 -3.50
N LEU A 50 -2.56 -11.62 -2.77
CA LEU A 50 -1.59 -12.68 -3.03
C LEU A 50 -2.32 -13.91 -3.56
N VAL A 51 -2.01 -14.31 -4.79
CA VAL A 51 -2.55 -15.54 -5.39
C VAL A 51 -1.46 -16.61 -5.39
N TYR A 52 -1.77 -17.73 -4.77
CA TYR A 52 -0.99 -18.96 -4.86
C TYR A 52 -1.53 -19.86 -5.96
N VAL A 53 -0.63 -20.41 -6.78
CA VAL A 53 -0.97 -21.36 -7.84
C VAL A 53 -0.14 -22.62 -7.68
N GLY A 54 -0.82 -23.76 -7.61
CA GLY A 54 -0.20 -25.07 -7.45
C GLY A 54 -1.16 -26.19 -7.81
N ALA A 55 -0.83 -27.42 -7.44
CA ALA A 55 -1.69 -28.59 -7.61
C ALA A 55 -1.52 -29.57 -6.46
N GLU A 56 -2.50 -30.45 -6.25
CA GLU A 56 -2.44 -31.44 -5.17
C GLU A 56 -1.42 -32.56 -5.46
N ASP A 57 -1.26 -32.95 -6.73
CA ASP A 57 -0.27 -33.94 -7.16
C ASP A 57 1.16 -33.36 -7.29
N CYS A 58 1.35 -32.05 -7.10
CA CYS A 58 2.64 -31.39 -7.16
C CYS A 58 3.40 -31.52 -5.82
N ALA A 59 4.47 -32.31 -5.77
CA ALA A 59 5.22 -32.52 -4.54
C ALA A 59 5.86 -31.23 -3.97
N PRO A 60 6.50 -30.34 -4.75
CA PRO A 60 7.00 -29.06 -4.24
C PRO A 60 5.89 -28.15 -3.70
N CYS A 61 4.68 -28.19 -4.32
CA CYS A 61 3.52 -27.42 -3.89
C CYS A 61 3.06 -27.87 -2.49
N ARG A 62 2.92 -29.18 -2.29
CA ARG A 62 2.56 -29.74 -0.99
C ARG A 62 3.59 -29.45 0.09
N ALA A 63 4.88 -29.52 -0.25
CA ALA A 63 5.95 -29.20 0.69
C ALA A 63 5.87 -27.75 1.16
N TRP A 64 5.71 -26.79 0.23
CA TRP A 64 5.54 -25.39 0.59
C TRP A 64 4.27 -25.17 1.44
N GLN A 65 3.14 -25.75 1.06
CA GLN A 65 1.88 -25.56 1.78
C GLN A 65 1.95 -26.05 3.24
N ARG A 66 2.60 -27.19 3.48
CA ARG A 66 2.75 -27.73 4.84
C ARG A 66 3.81 -27.02 5.67
N GLY A 67 4.83 -26.43 5.03
CA GLY A 67 5.93 -25.73 5.67
C GLY A 67 5.73 -24.21 5.68
N GLU A 68 6.40 -23.53 4.78
CA GLU A 68 6.45 -22.05 4.72
C GLU A 68 5.08 -21.41 4.50
N GLY A 69 4.23 -22.04 3.71
CA GLY A 69 2.85 -21.58 3.49
C GLY A 69 2.01 -21.64 4.77
N ALA A 70 2.15 -22.72 5.55
CA ALA A 70 1.45 -22.82 6.84
C ALA A 70 1.94 -21.74 7.81
N THR A 71 3.26 -21.55 7.92
CA THR A 71 3.86 -20.51 8.76
C THR A 71 3.38 -19.10 8.35
N PHE A 72 3.32 -18.83 7.05
CA PHE A 72 2.85 -17.54 6.54
C PHE A 72 1.36 -17.33 6.88
N ARG A 73 0.49 -18.31 6.67
CA ARG A 73 -0.93 -18.23 6.99
C ARG A 73 -1.22 -18.00 8.47
N SER A 74 -0.30 -18.39 9.36
CA SER A 74 -0.40 -18.14 10.80
C SER A 74 0.19 -16.79 11.23
N SER A 75 0.75 -16.02 10.33
CA SER A 75 1.40 -14.74 10.65
C SER A 75 0.40 -13.57 10.70
N ALA A 76 0.76 -12.50 11.44
CA ALA A 76 0.01 -11.25 11.44
C ALA A 76 -0.03 -10.57 10.06
N ASP A 77 0.97 -10.77 9.21
CA ASP A 77 0.99 -10.24 7.85
C ASP A 77 -0.14 -10.81 7.00
N PHE A 78 -0.48 -12.09 7.19
CA PHE A 78 -1.54 -12.77 6.43
C PHE A 78 -2.92 -12.13 6.63
N THR A 79 -3.22 -11.62 7.82
CA THR A 79 -4.51 -10.97 8.12
C THR A 79 -4.66 -9.59 7.46
N ARG A 80 -3.58 -9.05 6.90
CA ARG A 80 -3.52 -7.70 6.31
C ARG A 80 -3.61 -7.69 4.78
N LEU A 81 -3.78 -8.85 4.16
CA LEU A 81 -3.90 -9.00 2.71
C LEU A 81 -5.07 -9.92 2.35
N THR A 82 -5.48 -9.85 1.09
CA THR A 82 -6.39 -10.85 0.52
C THR A 82 -5.57 -12.01 -0.04
N TYR A 83 -5.96 -13.23 0.29
CA TYR A 83 -5.29 -14.44 -0.20
C TYR A 83 -6.26 -15.31 -1.00
N ARG A 84 -5.80 -15.83 -2.13
CA ARG A 84 -6.54 -16.78 -2.97
C ARG A 84 -5.63 -17.92 -3.39
N GLU A 85 -6.23 -19.10 -3.55
CA GLU A 85 -5.54 -20.31 -4.00
C GLU A 85 -6.18 -20.85 -5.28
N VAL A 86 -5.33 -21.24 -6.24
CA VAL A 86 -5.67 -22.09 -7.37
C VAL A 86 -4.91 -23.40 -7.16
N LYS A 87 -5.66 -24.46 -6.82
CA LYS A 87 -5.06 -25.74 -6.42
C LYS A 87 -5.92 -26.93 -6.88
N PRO A 88 -5.99 -27.19 -8.21
CA PRO A 88 -6.67 -28.36 -8.72
C PRO A 88 -5.99 -29.65 -8.28
N PRO A 89 -6.68 -30.81 -8.37
CA PRO A 89 -6.10 -32.12 -8.08
C PRO A 89 -4.89 -32.44 -8.93
N HIS A 90 -4.88 -32.01 -10.21
CA HIS A 90 -3.80 -32.34 -11.15
C HIS A 90 -3.11 -31.10 -11.70
N LEU A 91 -1.79 -31.18 -11.81
CA LEU A 91 -0.94 -30.13 -12.35
C LEU A 91 -1.33 -29.70 -13.77
N ARG A 92 -1.73 -30.62 -14.63
CA ARG A 92 -2.21 -30.36 -15.99
C ARG A 92 -3.47 -29.49 -16.06
N ASP A 93 -4.19 -29.37 -14.95
CA ASP A 93 -5.47 -28.65 -14.88
C ASP A 93 -5.33 -27.23 -14.33
N VAL A 94 -4.11 -26.81 -13.96
CA VAL A 94 -3.84 -25.52 -13.34
C VAL A 94 -4.31 -24.33 -14.19
N LEU A 95 -4.22 -24.44 -15.52
CA LEU A 95 -4.62 -23.36 -16.42
C LEU A 95 -6.08 -23.47 -16.92
N LYS A 96 -6.85 -24.44 -16.45
CA LYS A 96 -8.26 -24.53 -16.80
C LYS A 96 -9.09 -23.51 -16.05
N ASP A 97 -9.99 -22.81 -16.75
CA ASP A 97 -10.83 -21.74 -16.22
C ASP A 97 -11.65 -22.16 -15.01
N GLU A 98 -12.18 -23.37 -15.04
CA GLU A 98 -13.01 -23.94 -13.97
C GLU A 98 -12.28 -24.04 -12.62
N ASN A 99 -10.94 -24.05 -12.62
CA ASN A 99 -10.15 -24.13 -11.41
C ASN A 99 -9.77 -22.75 -10.84
N TRP A 100 -10.12 -21.66 -11.55
CA TRP A 100 -9.87 -20.31 -11.11
C TRP A 100 -11.14 -19.69 -10.52
N PRO A 101 -11.12 -19.27 -9.23
CA PRO A 101 -12.21 -18.47 -8.66
C PRO A 101 -12.57 -17.28 -9.55
N GLU A 102 -13.85 -16.96 -9.64
CA GLU A 102 -14.34 -15.92 -10.56
C GLU A 102 -13.67 -14.56 -10.36
N ASP A 103 -13.44 -14.18 -9.10
CA ASP A 103 -12.85 -12.91 -8.70
C ASP A 103 -11.38 -12.76 -9.12
N ILE A 104 -10.68 -13.86 -9.43
CA ILE A 104 -9.27 -13.86 -9.84
C ILE A 104 -9.02 -14.50 -11.20
N ARG A 105 -10.07 -14.96 -11.91
CA ARG A 105 -9.93 -15.69 -13.18
C ARG A 105 -9.16 -14.90 -14.24
N GLY A 106 -9.32 -13.57 -14.31
CA GLY A 106 -8.60 -12.72 -15.25
C GLY A 106 -7.06 -12.73 -15.05
N TYR A 107 -6.57 -13.12 -13.89
CA TYR A 107 -5.13 -13.24 -13.66
C TYR A 107 -4.52 -14.53 -14.22
N ARG A 108 -5.32 -15.50 -14.62
CA ARG A 108 -4.84 -16.72 -15.29
C ARG A 108 -4.03 -16.40 -16.55
N ASP A 109 -4.40 -15.37 -17.30
CA ASP A 109 -3.77 -15.00 -18.55
C ASP A 109 -2.34 -14.46 -18.40
N TYR A 110 -1.93 -14.17 -17.18
CA TYR A 110 -0.53 -13.86 -16.85
C TYR A 110 0.36 -15.11 -16.84
N LEU A 111 -0.22 -16.32 -16.73
CA LEU A 111 0.53 -17.57 -16.67
C LEU A 111 0.70 -18.16 -18.07
N LYS A 112 1.87 -18.75 -18.31
CA LYS A 112 2.21 -19.50 -19.51
C LYS A 112 2.29 -20.99 -19.21
N PRO A 113 2.04 -21.87 -20.16
CA PRO A 113 2.23 -23.32 -19.99
C PRO A 113 3.64 -23.73 -19.55
N SER A 114 4.63 -22.87 -19.82
CA SER A 114 6.03 -23.08 -19.41
C SER A 114 6.34 -22.62 -17.97
N ASP A 115 5.41 -21.94 -17.31
CA ASP A 115 5.62 -21.48 -15.94
C ASP A 115 5.59 -22.66 -14.96
N GLY A 116 6.53 -22.66 -14.04
CA GLY A 116 6.59 -23.69 -13.01
C GLY A 116 5.69 -23.39 -11.82
N VAL A 117 5.36 -24.41 -11.03
CA VAL A 117 4.66 -24.29 -9.74
C VAL A 117 5.50 -24.89 -8.62
N PRO A 118 5.32 -24.49 -7.34
CA PRO A 118 4.39 -23.45 -6.86
C PRO A 118 4.73 -22.08 -7.39
N LEU A 119 3.68 -21.30 -7.73
CA LEU A 119 3.81 -19.96 -8.28
C LEU A 119 2.99 -18.97 -7.45
N TRP A 120 3.43 -17.72 -7.39
CA TRP A 120 2.72 -16.63 -6.73
C TRP A 120 2.58 -15.45 -7.67
N LEU A 121 1.38 -14.86 -7.66
CA LEU A 121 1.12 -13.53 -8.18
C LEU A 121 0.96 -12.58 -7.00
N VAL A 122 1.69 -11.47 -7.01
CA VAL A 122 1.48 -10.35 -6.10
C VAL A 122 0.79 -9.24 -6.88
N ILE A 123 -0.37 -8.82 -6.39
CA ILE A 123 -1.27 -7.90 -7.09
C ILE A 123 -1.54 -6.73 -6.16
N LEU A 124 -1.30 -5.52 -6.64
CA LEU A 124 -1.58 -4.26 -5.94
C LEU A 124 -2.62 -3.48 -6.73
N ASP A 125 -3.74 -3.13 -6.09
CA ASP A 125 -4.81 -2.31 -6.71
C ASP A 125 -5.22 -2.83 -8.10
N LYS A 126 -5.26 -4.16 -8.27
CA LYS A 126 -5.59 -4.94 -9.49
C LYS A 126 -4.42 -5.12 -10.48
N ASP A 127 -3.28 -4.49 -10.30
CA ASP A 127 -2.12 -4.66 -11.16
C ASP A 127 -1.19 -5.78 -10.68
N VAL A 128 -0.81 -6.70 -11.56
CA VAL A 128 0.18 -7.75 -11.25
C VAL A 128 1.57 -7.14 -11.19
N VAL A 129 2.06 -6.91 -9.97
CA VAL A 129 3.39 -6.28 -9.74
C VAL A 129 4.51 -7.31 -9.64
N MET A 130 4.17 -8.59 -9.43
CA MET A 130 5.16 -9.67 -9.39
C MET A 130 4.52 -11.01 -9.73
N GLN A 131 5.25 -11.80 -10.53
CA GLN A 131 5.01 -13.23 -10.76
C GLN A 131 6.30 -13.99 -10.51
N ARG A 132 6.28 -14.98 -9.65
CA ARG A 132 7.45 -15.82 -9.35
C ARG A 132 7.03 -17.25 -9.03
N PHE A 133 7.86 -18.20 -9.44
CA PHE A 133 7.69 -19.61 -9.14
C PHE A 133 8.87 -20.17 -8.33
N SER A 134 8.70 -21.32 -7.72
CA SER A 134 9.59 -22.07 -6.82
C SER A 134 9.65 -21.60 -5.36
N ALA A 135 9.80 -22.53 -4.43
CA ALA A 135 9.95 -22.22 -3.00
C ALA A 135 11.14 -21.31 -2.70
N ALA A 136 12.21 -21.39 -3.50
CA ALA A 136 13.35 -20.48 -3.36
C ALA A 136 12.99 -19.03 -3.72
N ALA A 137 12.13 -18.82 -4.73
CA ALA A 137 11.64 -17.48 -5.06
C ALA A 137 10.68 -16.96 -3.99
N TRP A 138 9.86 -17.81 -3.37
CA TRP A 138 9.05 -17.43 -2.22
C TRP A 138 9.90 -16.75 -1.14
N ARG A 139 10.96 -17.44 -0.68
CA ARG A 139 11.83 -16.91 0.39
C ARG A 139 12.56 -15.63 0.02
N ARG A 140 13.14 -15.60 -1.18
CA ARG A 140 14.07 -14.53 -1.58
C ARG A 140 13.37 -13.30 -2.19
N LYS A 141 12.16 -13.46 -2.73
CA LYS A 141 11.49 -12.40 -3.50
C LYS A 141 10.05 -12.17 -3.04
N VAL A 142 9.18 -13.18 -3.05
CA VAL A 142 7.75 -12.99 -2.82
C VAL A 142 7.47 -12.52 -1.40
N LEU A 143 7.91 -13.26 -0.39
CA LEU A 143 7.66 -12.93 1.01
C LEU A 143 8.25 -11.57 1.42
N PRO A 144 9.51 -11.20 1.06
CA PRO A 144 10.03 -9.86 1.32
C PRO A 144 9.23 -8.75 0.67
N SER A 145 8.77 -8.93 -0.59
CA SER A 145 7.95 -7.94 -1.28
C SER A 145 6.57 -7.78 -0.65
N VAL A 146 5.90 -8.88 -0.32
CA VAL A 146 4.63 -8.84 0.43
C VAL A 146 4.80 -8.05 1.71
N LYS A 147 5.83 -8.33 2.51
CA LYS A 147 6.12 -7.58 3.74
C LYS A 147 6.40 -6.10 3.50
N SER A 148 7.03 -5.74 2.39
CA SER A 148 7.30 -4.34 2.07
C SER A 148 6.03 -3.55 1.73
N TYR A 149 5.06 -4.17 1.07
CA TYR A 149 3.76 -3.56 0.76
C TYR A 149 2.84 -3.42 1.96
N LEU A 150 3.07 -4.19 3.02
CA LEU A 150 2.29 -4.14 4.26
C LEU A 150 2.83 -3.13 5.30
N ARG A 151 3.96 -2.48 5.04
CA ARG A 151 4.55 -1.46 5.93
C ARG A 151 3.92 -0.09 5.71
#